data_7ead7eca54b3922c3ff4d1a9af581ea0
#
_entry.id   7ead7eca54b3922c3ff4d1a9af581ea0
#
_cell.length_a   1.000
_cell.length_b   1.000
_cell.length_c   1.000
_cell.angle_alpha   90.00
_cell.angle_beta   90.00
_cell.angle_gamma   90.00
#
_symmetry.space_group_name_H-M   'P 1'
#
loop_
_entity.id
_entity.type
_entity.pdbx_description
1 polymer ?
#
loop_
_entity_poly.entity_id
_entity_poly.type
_entity_poly.pdbx_seq_one_letter_code
_entity_poly.pdbx_strand_id
1 'polypeptide(L)'
;LVTLQEYDGWGRKANTWLPAVTTQNTGDFISVASCGELARNTYGGDAYPYLTFTYENSPLEKVIKQHNPGRVWRENGRSLKIDEYVNIAGNDTLGCFGFQLINGAREALNISVSKQYENGSLLVTRSEDEDGVTLFEFKDRLERTVLERRIESRLKGDKQLSDTYYIYDDLGKLCAVLPPALSDQLSVGNIPAEKLDMYGYLYKYDVAGNLMAKKLPGISWEYYVYNVNNNLIFSQNGEERKRGEWKFSIPDAFGRVCLQGVCKVAIDPFDKPYLNPIFSGLSNWYV
;
A
#
# COMPACT_ATOMS: atom_id res chain seq x y z
N LEU A 1 -13.59 4.52 31.65
CA LEU A 1 -12.35 4.99 31.02
C LEU A 1 -12.54 6.45 30.64
N VAL A 2 -11.49 7.24 30.85
CA VAL A 2 -11.43 8.64 30.43
C VAL A 2 -10.19 8.84 29.58
N THR A 3 -10.28 9.73 28.58
CA THR A 3 -9.17 10.15 27.74
C THR A 3 -9.05 11.66 27.78
N LEU A 4 -7.83 12.16 27.80
CA LEU A 4 -7.55 13.58 27.73
C LEU A 4 -6.92 13.92 26.39
N GLN A 5 -7.42 14.99 25.77
CA GLN A 5 -6.85 15.59 24.57
C GLN A 5 -6.47 17.03 24.90
N GLU A 6 -5.21 17.37 24.71
CA GLU A 6 -4.71 18.73 24.88
C GLU A 6 -4.41 19.37 23.54
N TYR A 7 -4.66 20.67 23.45
CA TYR A 7 -4.46 21.47 22.25
C TYR A 7 -3.45 22.58 22.53
N ASP A 8 -2.72 22.98 21.51
CA ASP A 8 -1.83 24.14 21.59
C ASP A 8 -2.60 25.48 21.46
N GLY A 9 -1.88 26.59 21.53
CA GLY A 9 -2.48 27.92 21.39
C GLY A 9 -3.12 28.23 20.04
N TRP A 10 -2.92 27.36 19.04
CA TRP A 10 -3.49 27.45 17.69
C TRP A 10 -4.68 26.48 17.49
N GLY A 11 -5.04 25.71 18.51
CA GLY A 11 -6.11 24.72 18.44
C GLY A 11 -5.70 23.37 17.82
N ARG A 12 -4.41 23.13 17.59
CA ARG A 12 -3.88 21.86 17.08
C ARG A 12 -3.65 20.89 18.22
N LYS A 13 -3.75 19.59 17.97
CA LYS A 13 -3.49 18.53 18.97
C LYS A 13 -2.05 18.60 19.47
N ALA A 14 -1.85 18.96 20.74
CA ALA A 14 -0.52 18.98 21.36
C ALA A 14 -0.18 17.63 21.97
N ASN A 15 -1.06 17.13 22.85
CA ASN A 15 -0.89 15.85 23.50
C ASN A 15 -2.17 15.01 23.41
N THR A 16 -2.01 13.71 23.17
CA THR A 16 -3.10 12.74 23.21
C THR A 16 -2.77 11.70 24.28
N TRP A 17 -3.48 11.75 25.40
CA TRP A 17 -3.25 10.88 26.54
C TRP A 17 -3.83 9.49 26.30
N LEU A 18 -3.16 8.48 26.83
CA LEU A 18 -3.66 7.12 26.85
C LEU A 18 -4.91 7.04 27.76
N PRO A 19 -5.86 6.11 27.46
CA PRO A 19 -7.06 5.93 28.25
C PRO A 19 -6.73 5.61 29.73
N ALA A 20 -7.29 6.35 30.65
CA ALA A 20 -7.11 6.15 32.10
C ALA A 20 -8.32 5.49 32.74
N VAL A 21 -8.08 4.68 33.76
CA VAL A 21 -9.14 4.08 34.57
C VAL A 21 -9.59 5.04 35.66
N THR A 22 -10.90 5.28 35.75
CA THR A 22 -11.52 6.03 36.83
C THR A 22 -12.51 5.15 37.59
N THR A 23 -12.58 5.33 38.87
CA THR A 23 -13.60 4.71 39.74
C THR A 23 -14.85 5.56 39.87
N GLN A 24 -14.83 6.79 39.37
CA GLN A 24 -16.00 7.67 39.39
C GLN A 24 -17.00 7.26 38.29
N ASN A 25 -18.21 6.93 38.70
CA ASN A 25 -19.32 6.52 37.82
C ASN A 25 -20.46 7.55 37.77
N THR A 26 -20.25 8.75 38.30
CA THR A 26 -21.30 9.79 38.43
C THR A 26 -21.57 10.54 37.13
N GLY A 27 -20.67 10.44 36.13
CA GLY A 27 -20.75 11.24 34.91
C GLY A 27 -20.31 12.70 35.10
N ASP A 28 -19.78 13.04 36.26
CA ASP A 28 -19.28 14.38 36.56
C ASP A 28 -18.02 14.70 35.75
N PHE A 29 -17.81 16.02 35.51
CA PHE A 29 -16.61 16.51 34.85
C PHE A 29 -15.35 16.22 35.68
N ILE A 30 -14.35 15.63 35.04
CA ILE A 30 -13.04 15.38 35.63
C ILE A 30 -12.08 16.49 35.14
N SER A 31 -11.39 17.16 36.04
CA SER A 31 -10.44 18.21 35.65
C SER A 31 -9.28 17.66 34.83
N VAL A 32 -8.67 18.51 33.99
CA VAL A 32 -7.49 18.14 33.18
C VAL A 32 -6.37 17.61 34.06
N ALA A 33 -6.09 18.26 35.19
CA ALA A 33 -5.05 17.80 36.13
C ALA A 33 -5.36 16.41 36.69
N SER A 34 -6.60 16.18 37.11
CA SER A 34 -7.03 14.87 37.63
C SER A 34 -6.99 13.77 36.56
N CYS A 35 -7.35 14.08 35.30
CA CYS A 35 -7.22 13.14 34.17
C CYS A 35 -5.75 12.75 33.97
N GLY A 36 -4.83 13.71 34.00
CA GLY A 36 -3.40 13.45 33.86
C GLY A 36 -2.83 12.58 34.98
N GLU A 37 -3.24 12.81 36.24
CA GLU A 37 -2.85 11.98 37.38
C GLU A 37 -3.41 10.55 37.26
N LEU A 38 -4.68 10.41 36.89
CA LEU A 38 -5.29 9.10 36.65
C LEU A 38 -4.55 8.32 35.57
N ALA A 39 -4.16 8.99 34.47
CA ALA A 39 -3.39 8.36 33.41
C ALA A 39 -2.02 7.90 33.94
N ARG A 40 -1.25 8.75 34.62
CA ARG A 40 0.03 8.34 35.22
C ARG A 40 -0.10 7.16 36.15
N ASN A 41 -1.11 7.18 37.01
CA ASN A 41 -1.37 6.08 37.96
C ASN A 41 -1.75 4.78 37.24
N THR A 42 -2.56 4.88 36.19
CA THR A 42 -2.97 3.72 35.36
C THR A 42 -1.75 3.04 34.70
N TYR A 43 -0.76 3.83 34.29
CA TYR A 43 0.46 3.34 33.61
C TYR A 43 1.69 3.29 34.54
N GLY A 44 1.51 2.94 35.82
CA GLY A 44 2.59 2.64 36.74
C GLY A 44 3.46 3.84 37.14
N GLY A 45 2.92 5.05 37.11
CA GLY A 45 3.66 6.27 37.43
C GLY A 45 4.49 6.81 36.28
N ASP A 46 4.26 6.38 35.05
CA ASP A 46 4.94 6.95 33.89
C ASP A 46 4.67 8.45 33.77
N ALA A 47 5.74 9.22 33.60
CA ALA A 47 5.63 10.67 33.47
C ALA A 47 5.01 11.13 32.14
N TYR A 48 5.07 10.30 31.12
CA TYR A 48 4.67 10.60 29.74
C TYR A 48 3.71 9.55 29.14
N PRO A 49 2.55 9.28 29.76
CA PRO A 49 1.57 8.34 29.21
C PRO A 49 0.73 9.00 28.12
N TYR A 50 1.37 9.70 27.16
CA TYR A 50 0.72 10.44 26.09
C TYR A 50 1.63 10.60 24.88
N LEU A 51 1.00 10.67 23.69
CA LEU A 51 1.65 11.12 22.46
C LEU A 51 1.83 12.64 22.50
N THR A 52 2.94 13.13 21.94
CA THR A 52 3.16 14.57 21.73
C THR A 52 3.45 14.82 20.26
N PHE A 53 2.81 15.81 19.68
CA PHE A 53 3.03 16.25 18.32
C PHE A 53 3.82 17.56 18.29
N THR A 54 4.78 17.65 17.37
CA THR A 54 5.48 18.90 17.04
C THR A 54 5.15 19.24 15.60
N TYR A 55 4.71 20.45 15.36
CA TYR A 55 4.32 20.95 14.05
C TYR A 55 5.41 21.83 13.45
N GLU A 56 5.46 21.88 12.13
CA GLU A 56 6.27 22.86 11.44
C GLU A 56 5.73 24.29 11.70
N ASN A 57 6.60 25.27 11.44
CA ASN A 57 6.26 26.68 11.68
C ASN A 57 5.67 27.33 10.42
N SER A 58 4.74 26.63 9.75
CA SER A 58 4.05 27.09 8.54
C SER A 58 2.53 27.01 8.69
N PRO A 59 1.77 27.70 7.83
CA PRO A 59 0.30 27.59 7.81
C PRO A 59 -0.24 26.21 7.42
N LEU A 60 0.61 25.30 6.94
CA LEU A 60 0.21 23.96 6.53
C LEU A 60 0.02 23.01 7.72
N GLU A 61 0.50 23.40 8.91
CA GLU A 61 0.32 22.68 10.17
C GLU A 61 0.76 21.19 10.12
N LYS A 62 1.80 20.88 9.32
CA LYS A 62 2.29 19.53 9.20
C LYS A 62 2.99 19.06 10.47
N VAL A 63 2.74 17.81 10.86
CA VAL A 63 3.47 17.17 11.95
C VAL A 63 4.86 16.80 11.46
N ILE A 64 5.91 17.36 12.08
CA ILE A 64 7.31 17.06 11.75
C ILE A 64 7.95 16.09 12.74
N LYS A 65 7.34 15.96 13.94
CA LYS A 65 7.85 15.07 14.97
C LYS A 65 6.72 14.57 15.86
N GLN A 66 6.77 13.28 16.20
CA GLN A 66 5.86 12.67 17.14
C GLN A 66 6.66 11.87 18.18
N HIS A 67 6.37 12.10 19.44
CA HIS A 67 6.84 11.25 20.54
C HIS A 67 5.71 10.32 20.96
N ASN A 68 5.99 9.03 20.95
CA ASN A 68 5.08 8.03 21.49
C ASN A 68 5.06 8.01 23.04
N PRO A 69 4.02 7.43 23.66
CA PRO A 69 3.93 7.34 25.11
C PRO A 69 5.10 6.51 25.70
N GLY A 70 5.53 6.89 26.89
CA GLY A 70 6.52 6.15 27.65
C GLY A 70 7.77 6.97 27.97
N ARG A 71 8.12 6.98 29.27
CA ARG A 71 9.28 7.71 29.77
C ARG A 71 10.57 7.28 29.10
N VAL A 72 10.78 5.97 28.96
CA VAL A 72 12.03 5.41 28.40
C VAL A 72 12.26 5.87 26.96
N TRP A 73 11.22 5.93 26.13
CA TRP A 73 11.32 6.42 24.75
C TRP A 73 11.71 7.90 24.71
N ARG A 74 11.06 8.69 25.55
CA ARG A 74 11.26 10.15 25.60
C ARG A 74 12.63 10.55 26.16
N GLU A 75 13.06 9.94 27.26
CA GLU A 75 14.37 10.20 27.87
C GLU A 75 15.53 9.78 26.96
N ASN A 76 15.36 8.75 26.14
CA ASN A 76 16.33 8.34 25.12
C ASN A 76 16.22 9.17 23.81
N GLY A 77 15.40 10.19 23.77
CA GLY A 77 15.25 11.08 22.60
C GLY A 77 14.62 10.43 21.37
N ARG A 78 14.02 9.24 21.54
CA ARG A 78 13.39 8.49 20.43
C ARG A 78 12.08 9.14 20.01
N SER A 79 11.89 9.28 18.72
CA SER A 79 10.69 9.91 18.16
C SER A 79 10.56 9.57 16.67
N LEU A 80 9.34 9.49 16.20
CA LEU A 80 9.08 9.55 14.77
C LEU A 80 9.41 10.97 14.27
N LYS A 81 10.23 11.05 13.21
CA LYS A 81 10.57 12.32 12.52
C LYS A 81 10.08 12.24 11.09
N ILE A 82 9.57 13.35 10.57
CA ILE A 82 9.05 13.45 9.21
C ILE A 82 9.64 14.70 8.56
N ASP A 83 10.31 14.50 7.42
CA ASP A 83 10.89 15.57 6.61
C ASP A 83 10.39 15.44 5.17
N GLU A 84 10.27 16.55 4.46
CA GLU A 84 9.88 16.57 3.05
C GLU A 84 11.01 17.07 2.17
N TYR A 85 11.18 16.43 1.03
CA TYR A 85 12.18 16.72 0.02
C TYR A 85 11.56 16.63 -1.37
N VAL A 86 12.35 16.91 -2.37
CA VAL A 86 12.08 16.57 -3.77
C VAL A 86 13.14 15.60 -4.27
N ASN A 87 12.81 14.81 -5.29
CA ASN A 87 13.76 13.90 -5.89
C ASN A 87 14.91 14.65 -6.61
N ILE A 88 16.09 14.03 -6.61
CA ILE A 88 17.30 14.55 -7.27
C ILE A 88 17.90 13.41 -8.10
N ALA A 89 17.88 13.55 -9.43
CA ALA A 89 18.46 12.57 -10.33
C ALA A 89 19.98 12.42 -10.09
N GLY A 90 20.47 11.19 -10.11
CA GLY A 90 21.87 10.88 -9.83
C GLY A 90 22.25 10.87 -8.34
N ASN A 91 21.34 11.19 -7.44
CA ASN A 91 21.57 11.09 -6.01
C ASN A 91 21.20 9.67 -5.51
N ASP A 92 22.07 9.04 -4.72
CA ASP A 92 21.86 7.67 -4.25
C ASP A 92 20.62 7.52 -3.36
N THR A 93 20.30 8.55 -2.59
CA THR A 93 19.15 8.52 -1.66
C THR A 93 17.88 9.08 -2.28
N LEU A 94 17.97 10.15 -3.07
CA LEU A 94 16.84 10.89 -3.62
C LEU A 94 16.61 10.64 -5.12
N GLY A 95 17.41 9.79 -5.77
CA GLY A 95 17.20 9.36 -7.15
C GLY A 95 16.11 8.28 -7.25
N CYS A 96 15.30 8.36 -8.29
CA CYS A 96 14.22 7.40 -8.55
C CYS A 96 14.19 7.06 -10.06
N PHE A 97 14.21 5.79 -10.42
CA PHE A 97 14.04 5.35 -11.80
C PHE A 97 12.59 5.53 -12.26
N GLY A 98 12.45 5.94 -13.52
CA GLY A 98 11.17 5.90 -14.22
C GLY A 98 10.98 4.55 -14.93
N PHE A 99 9.73 4.22 -15.25
CA PHE A 99 9.37 2.99 -15.93
C PHE A 99 8.41 3.27 -17.08
N GLN A 100 8.48 2.42 -18.10
CA GLN A 100 7.56 2.44 -19.23
C GLN A 100 6.96 1.05 -19.40
N LEU A 101 5.64 0.99 -19.51
CA LEU A 101 4.93 -0.22 -19.90
C LEU A 101 5.01 -0.33 -21.42
N ILE A 102 5.56 -1.43 -21.91
CA ILE A 102 5.62 -1.72 -23.35
C ILE A 102 4.49 -2.69 -23.65
N ASN A 103 3.65 -2.35 -24.61
CA ASN A 103 2.57 -3.21 -25.06
C ASN A 103 3.16 -4.57 -25.51
N GLY A 104 2.87 -5.60 -24.76
CA GLY A 104 3.31 -6.97 -25.00
C GLY A 104 2.19 -7.86 -25.52
N ALA A 105 2.50 -9.14 -25.76
CA ALA A 105 1.51 -10.16 -26.04
C ALA A 105 0.45 -10.23 -24.91
N ARG A 106 -0.72 -10.82 -25.20
CA ARG A 106 -1.88 -10.90 -24.30
C ARG A 106 -1.52 -11.30 -22.85
N GLU A 107 -0.58 -12.21 -22.67
CA GLU A 107 -0.15 -12.70 -21.35
C GLU A 107 1.11 -12.05 -20.81
N ALA A 108 1.90 -11.34 -21.63
CA ALA A 108 3.14 -10.69 -21.20
C ALA A 108 2.90 -9.26 -20.75
N LEU A 109 3.51 -8.87 -19.66
CA LEU A 109 3.69 -7.48 -19.27
C LEU A 109 5.17 -7.17 -19.43
N ASN A 110 5.50 -6.31 -20.40
CA ASN A 110 6.86 -5.88 -20.65
C ASN A 110 7.09 -4.53 -19.97
N ILE A 111 8.14 -4.45 -19.19
CA ILE A 111 8.51 -3.23 -18.45
C ILE A 111 9.93 -2.85 -18.84
N SER A 112 10.12 -1.60 -19.17
CA SER A 112 11.44 -1.02 -19.40
C SER A 112 11.76 0.02 -18.34
N VAL A 113 12.97 -0.05 -17.79
CA VAL A 113 13.53 0.98 -16.92
C VAL A 113 13.97 2.14 -17.82
N SER A 114 13.37 3.29 -17.61
CA SER A 114 13.75 4.53 -18.31
C SER A 114 14.83 5.29 -17.54
N LYS A 115 15.12 6.51 -17.94
CA LYS A 115 15.95 7.42 -17.15
C LYS A 115 15.29 7.69 -15.80
N GLN A 116 16.11 8.19 -14.86
CA GLN A 116 15.56 8.68 -13.59
C GLN A 116 14.59 9.85 -13.82
N TYR A 117 13.66 10.00 -12.91
CA TYR A 117 12.76 11.15 -12.87
C TYR A 117 13.56 12.46 -12.82
N GLU A 118 13.09 13.50 -13.50
CA GLU A 118 13.67 14.83 -13.47
C GLU A 118 13.65 15.42 -12.06
N ASN A 119 14.64 16.27 -11.75
CA ASN A 119 14.72 16.92 -10.44
C ASN A 119 13.43 17.68 -10.10
N GLY A 120 12.93 17.48 -8.88
CA GLY A 120 11.74 18.18 -8.40
C GLY A 120 10.42 17.70 -9.01
N SER A 121 10.40 16.56 -9.73
CA SER A 121 9.17 16.01 -10.30
C SER A 121 8.39 15.11 -9.33
N LEU A 122 9.06 14.63 -8.28
CA LEU A 122 8.45 13.81 -7.22
C LEU A 122 8.57 14.51 -5.86
N LEU A 123 7.50 14.42 -5.06
CA LEU A 123 7.55 14.74 -3.64
C LEU A 123 8.12 13.52 -2.89
N VAL A 124 9.06 13.77 -1.98
CA VAL A 124 9.71 12.72 -1.19
C VAL A 124 9.48 12.99 0.28
N THR A 125 8.76 12.09 0.95
CA THR A 125 8.59 12.13 2.40
C THR A 125 9.58 11.18 3.05
N ARG A 126 10.45 11.69 3.91
CA ARG A 126 11.31 10.89 4.76
C ARG A 126 10.66 10.72 6.13
N SER A 127 10.52 9.51 6.58
CA SER A 127 10.15 9.20 7.96
C SER A 127 11.26 8.39 8.63
N GLU A 128 11.60 8.72 9.87
CA GLU A 128 12.54 7.99 10.71
C GLU A 128 11.81 7.57 11.98
N ASP A 129 11.69 6.26 12.19
CA ASP A 129 11.01 5.72 13.36
C ASP A 129 11.89 5.80 14.63
N GLU A 130 11.35 5.38 15.76
CA GLU A 130 12.03 5.40 17.06
C GLU A 130 13.25 4.47 17.13
N ASP A 131 13.34 3.49 16.25
CA ASP A 131 14.47 2.55 16.16
C ASP A 131 15.53 3.01 15.15
N GLY A 132 15.29 4.16 14.47
CA GLY A 132 16.20 4.77 13.51
C GLY A 132 16.08 4.17 12.11
N VAL A 133 15.06 3.34 11.85
CA VAL A 133 14.77 2.89 10.49
C VAL A 133 14.22 4.06 9.69
N THR A 134 14.82 4.32 8.56
CA THR A 134 14.42 5.43 7.68
C THR A 134 13.69 4.90 6.46
N LEU A 135 12.51 5.45 6.20
CA LEU A 135 11.70 5.20 5.00
C LEU A 135 11.60 6.49 4.18
N PHE A 136 11.85 6.40 2.89
CA PHE A 136 11.57 7.44 1.91
C PHE A 136 10.42 6.99 1.02
N GLU A 137 9.35 7.75 0.99
CA GLU A 137 8.21 7.55 0.11
C GLU A 137 8.23 8.61 -0.99
N PHE A 138 8.31 8.17 -2.25
CA PHE A 138 8.32 9.04 -3.41
C PHE A 138 6.94 9.04 -4.05
N LYS A 139 6.34 10.22 -4.17
CA LYS A 139 5.03 10.41 -4.79
C LYS A 139 5.10 11.26 -6.04
N ASP A 140 4.33 10.85 -7.04
CA ASP A 140 4.14 11.65 -8.23
C ASP A 140 3.11 12.78 -8.02
N ARG A 141 2.86 13.58 -9.08
CA ARG A 141 1.90 14.70 -9.04
C ARG A 141 0.44 14.29 -8.83
N LEU A 142 0.12 13.00 -8.97
CA LEU A 142 -1.20 12.42 -8.69
C LEU A 142 -1.25 11.76 -7.30
N GLU A 143 -0.27 12.06 -6.45
CA GLU A 143 -0.10 11.52 -5.10
C GLU A 143 0.07 9.98 -5.06
N ARG A 144 0.43 9.35 -6.20
CA ARG A 144 0.68 7.92 -6.25
C ARG A 144 2.12 7.65 -5.80
N THR A 145 2.28 6.69 -4.90
CA THR A 145 3.61 6.21 -4.48
C THR A 145 4.26 5.46 -5.62
N VAL A 146 5.41 5.94 -6.12
CA VAL A 146 6.18 5.32 -7.21
C VAL A 146 7.40 4.56 -6.70
N LEU A 147 7.90 4.92 -5.52
CA LEU A 147 9.03 4.25 -4.86
C LEU A 147 8.88 4.35 -3.35
N GLU A 148 9.04 3.24 -2.66
CA GLU A 148 9.37 3.17 -1.25
C GLU A 148 10.81 2.70 -1.10
N ARG A 149 11.64 3.50 -0.45
CA ARG A 149 13.05 3.20 -0.16
C ARG A 149 13.27 3.12 1.33
N ARG A 150 13.58 1.93 1.81
CA ARG A 150 13.96 1.73 3.21
C ARG A 150 15.48 1.74 3.33
N ILE A 151 15.98 2.44 4.34
CA ILE A 151 17.40 2.42 4.67
C ILE A 151 17.57 1.68 5.99
N GLU A 152 18.28 0.55 5.93
CA GLU A 152 18.63 -0.23 7.11
C GLU A 152 20.10 0.03 7.48
N SER A 153 20.33 0.39 8.74
CA SER A 153 21.70 0.50 9.29
C SER A 153 22.16 -0.91 9.68
N ARG A 154 23.14 -1.46 8.97
CA ARG A 154 23.80 -2.69 9.41
C ARG A 154 24.84 -2.41 10.50
N LEU A 155 25.09 -3.42 11.35
CA LEU A 155 26.05 -3.40 12.49
C LEU A 155 27.49 -2.95 12.12
N LYS A 156 27.82 -2.79 10.82
CA LYS A 156 29.14 -2.35 10.32
C LYS A 156 29.14 -0.96 9.71
N GLY A 157 28.05 -0.18 9.85
CA GLY A 157 27.99 1.18 9.29
C GLY A 157 27.61 1.25 7.80
N ASP A 158 27.47 0.13 7.11
CA ASP A 158 27.01 0.09 5.73
C ASP A 158 25.48 0.31 5.68
N LYS A 159 25.06 1.31 4.94
CA LYS A 159 23.63 1.54 4.65
C LYS A 159 23.21 0.61 3.52
N GLN A 160 22.22 -0.23 3.78
CA GLN A 160 21.58 -0.99 2.72
C GLN A 160 20.30 -0.29 2.32
N LEU A 161 20.16 -0.01 1.03
CA LEU A 161 18.93 0.47 0.42
C LEU A 161 18.07 -0.73 0.07
N SER A 162 16.79 -0.63 0.33
CA SER A 162 15.79 -1.65 -0.01
C SER A 162 14.64 -0.96 -0.71
N ASP A 163 14.61 -1.06 -2.04
CA ASP A 163 13.70 -0.32 -2.90
C ASP A 163 12.52 -1.18 -3.34
N THR A 164 11.32 -0.64 -3.24
CA THR A 164 10.11 -1.22 -3.82
C THR A 164 9.51 -0.21 -4.78
N TYR A 165 9.47 -0.53 -6.08
CA TYR A 165 8.87 0.33 -7.10
C TYR A 165 7.44 -0.07 -7.41
N TYR A 166 6.59 0.93 -7.61
CA TYR A 166 5.19 0.80 -8.01
C TYR A 166 5.00 1.41 -9.39
N ILE A 167 4.50 0.62 -10.34
CA ILE A 167 4.39 1.01 -11.74
C ILE A 167 2.91 1.05 -12.12
N TYR A 168 2.48 2.16 -12.66
CA TYR A 168 1.10 2.43 -13.03
C TYR A 168 0.94 2.57 -14.55
N ASP A 169 -0.24 2.23 -15.05
CA ASP A 169 -0.62 2.53 -16.42
C ASP A 169 -1.09 3.99 -16.60
N ASP A 170 -1.38 4.38 -17.83
CA ASP A 170 -1.84 5.71 -18.18
C ASP A 170 -3.21 6.06 -17.55
N LEU A 171 -3.97 5.06 -17.10
CA LEU A 171 -5.23 5.22 -16.38
C LEU A 171 -5.05 5.29 -14.85
N GLY A 172 -3.81 5.21 -14.38
CA GLY A 172 -3.47 5.23 -12.95
C GLY A 172 -3.69 3.91 -12.22
N LYS A 173 -3.86 2.80 -12.94
CA LYS A 173 -3.96 1.47 -12.31
C LYS A 173 -2.58 0.90 -12.03
N LEU A 174 -2.39 0.30 -10.86
CA LEU A 174 -1.14 -0.36 -10.48
C LEU A 174 -0.92 -1.62 -11.32
N CYS A 175 0.06 -1.60 -12.22
CA CYS A 175 0.35 -2.71 -13.13
C CYS A 175 1.47 -3.62 -12.64
N ALA A 176 2.43 -3.08 -11.89
CA ALA A 176 3.49 -3.89 -11.32
C ALA A 176 4.01 -3.34 -10.00
N VAL A 177 4.46 -4.27 -9.13
CA VAL A 177 5.28 -3.96 -7.97
C VAL A 177 6.59 -4.72 -8.10
N LEU A 178 7.71 -4.00 -8.06
CA LEU A 178 9.06 -4.56 -8.14
C LEU A 178 9.70 -4.52 -6.74
N PRO A 179 9.77 -5.65 -6.04
CA PRO A 179 10.34 -5.73 -4.69
C PRO A 179 11.87 -5.59 -4.70
N PRO A 180 12.52 -5.42 -3.54
CA PRO A 180 13.96 -5.23 -3.43
C PRO A 180 14.80 -6.29 -4.15
N ALA A 181 14.39 -7.56 -4.11
CA ALA A 181 15.10 -8.64 -4.80
C ALA A 181 15.22 -8.44 -6.33
N LEU A 182 14.28 -7.70 -6.93
CA LEU A 182 14.32 -7.33 -8.34
C LEU A 182 14.93 -5.94 -8.54
N SER A 183 14.58 -4.98 -7.68
CA SER A 183 15.04 -3.58 -7.83
C SER A 183 16.55 -3.42 -7.70
N ASP A 184 17.21 -4.24 -6.87
CA ASP A 184 18.68 -4.27 -6.72
C ASP A 184 19.41 -4.69 -8.01
N GLN A 185 18.70 -5.28 -8.97
CA GLN A 185 19.23 -5.80 -10.23
C GLN A 185 18.82 -4.95 -11.44
N LEU A 186 18.18 -3.80 -11.21
CA LEU A 186 17.71 -2.94 -12.30
C LEU A 186 18.86 -2.20 -12.98
N SER A 187 18.75 -2.10 -14.29
CA SER A 187 19.55 -1.25 -15.15
C SER A 187 18.64 -0.64 -16.21
N VAL A 188 19.05 0.51 -16.78
CA VAL A 188 18.28 1.13 -17.87
C VAL A 188 18.12 0.14 -19.03
N GLY A 189 16.88 -0.01 -19.50
CA GLY A 189 16.50 -0.95 -20.56
C GLY A 189 15.41 -1.90 -20.13
N ASN A 190 15.14 -2.91 -20.96
CA ASN A 190 14.07 -3.86 -20.70
C ASN A 190 14.40 -4.78 -19.52
N ILE A 191 13.44 -4.97 -18.62
CA ILE A 191 13.55 -5.96 -17.57
C ILE A 191 13.28 -7.34 -18.20
N PRO A 192 14.20 -8.32 -18.02
CA PRO A 192 13.99 -9.67 -18.55
C PRO A 192 12.69 -10.27 -18.00
N ALA A 193 11.91 -10.91 -18.88
CA ALA A 193 10.63 -11.52 -18.52
C ALA A 193 10.77 -12.56 -17.40
N GLU A 194 11.87 -13.31 -17.41
CA GLU A 194 12.18 -14.32 -16.38
C GLU A 194 12.34 -13.69 -14.99
N LYS A 195 12.96 -12.49 -14.91
CA LYS A 195 13.10 -11.77 -13.65
C LYS A 195 11.78 -11.22 -13.15
N LEU A 196 10.95 -10.65 -14.05
CA LEU A 196 9.59 -10.24 -13.73
C LEU A 196 8.75 -11.42 -13.25
N ASP A 197 8.92 -12.57 -13.89
CA ASP A 197 8.22 -13.82 -13.57
C ASP A 197 8.58 -14.34 -12.18
N MET A 198 9.85 -14.24 -11.81
CA MET A 198 10.39 -14.79 -10.57
C MET A 198 10.12 -13.86 -9.36
N TYR A 199 10.18 -12.54 -9.53
CA TYR A 199 10.18 -11.59 -8.43
C TYR A 199 9.05 -10.57 -8.48
N GLY A 200 8.47 -10.29 -9.66
CA GLY A 200 7.48 -9.22 -9.84
C GLY A 200 6.07 -9.61 -9.39
N TYR A 201 5.34 -8.63 -8.86
CA TYR A 201 3.89 -8.69 -8.72
C TYR A 201 3.29 -7.96 -9.91
N LEU A 202 2.49 -8.64 -10.72
CA LEU A 202 1.99 -8.09 -11.98
C LEU A 202 0.46 -8.13 -12.01
N TYR A 203 -0.13 -7.09 -12.56
CA TYR A 203 -1.58 -6.91 -12.61
C TYR A 203 -2.01 -6.45 -13.99
N LYS A 204 -3.15 -6.93 -14.48
CA LYS A 204 -3.79 -6.47 -15.70
C LYS A 204 -5.26 -6.17 -15.45
N TYR A 205 -5.74 -5.13 -16.10
CA TYR A 205 -7.10 -4.68 -15.94
C TYR A 205 -7.83 -4.70 -17.27
N ASP A 206 -9.12 -4.87 -17.21
CA ASP A 206 -9.99 -4.72 -18.36
C ASP A 206 -10.34 -3.24 -18.59
N VAL A 207 -11.05 -2.96 -19.69
CA VAL A 207 -11.47 -1.59 -20.04
C VAL A 207 -12.45 -0.98 -19.03
N ALA A 208 -13.12 -1.79 -18.23
CA ALA A 208 -13.99 -1.33 -17.15
C ALA A 208 -13.21 -1.09 -15.84
N GLY A 209 -11.90 -1.41 -15.82
CA GLY A 209 -11.03 -1.26 -14.67
C GLY A 209 -11.06 -2.41 -13.68
N ASN A 210 -11.69 -3.54 -14.02
CA ASN A 210 -11.66 -4.74 -13.19
C ASN A 210 -10.33 -5.48 -13.35
N LEU A 211 -9.82 -6.06 -12.28
CA LEU A 211 -8.60 -6.87 -12.29
C LEU A 211 -8.87 -8.18 -13.09
N MET A 212 -8.38 -8.27 -14.30
CA MET A 212 -8.60 -9.45 -15.16
C MET A 212 -7.50 -10.52 -15.02
N ALA A 213 -6.30 -10.12 -14.61
CA ALA A 213 -5.23 -11.07 -14.36
C ALA A 213 -4.27 -10.53 -13.30
N LYS A 214 -3.78 -11.40 -12.43
CA LYS A 214 -2.68 -11.09 -11.51
C LYS A 214 -1.65 -12.21 -11.51
N LYS A 215 -0.42 -11.86 -11.24
CA LYS A 215 0.68 -12.79 -11.09
C LYS A 215 1.48 -12.42 -9.85
N LEU A 216 1.72 -13.40 -9.01
CA LEU A 216 2.60 -13.28 -7.86
C LEU A 216 3.97 -13.89 -8.19
N PRO A 217 5.05 -13.52 -7.48
CA PRO A 217 6.38 -14.07 -7.69
C PRO A 217 6.42 -15.59 -7.72
N GLY A 218 7.01 -16.16 -8.79
CA GLY A 218 7.18 -17.60 -8.95
C GLY A 218 5.90 -18.40 -9.15
N ILE A 219 4.73 -17.78 -9.28
CA ILE A 219 3.44 -18.43 -9.48
C ILE A 219 2.91 -18.11 -10.88
N SER A 220 2.14 -19.02 -11.47
CA SER A 220 1.45 -18.76 -12.74
C SER A 220 0.37 -17.69 -12.61
N TRP A 221 0.04 -17.03 -13.72
CA TRP A 221 -1.06 -16.08 -13.77
C TRP A 221 -2.36 -16.66 -13.21
N GLU A 222 -3.09 -15.88 -12.43
CA GLU A 222 -4.49 -16.09 -12.09
C GLU A 222 -5.36 -15.18 -12.96
N TYR A 223 -6.44 -15.73 -13.50
CA TYR A 223 -7.37 -15.03 -14.38
C TYR A 223 -8.73 -14.85 -13.71
N TYR A 224 -9.36 -13.72 -14.04
CA TYR A 224 -10.66 -13.33 -13.53
C TYR A 224 -11.53 -12.83 -14.67
N VAL A 225 -12.75 -13.28 -14.71
CA VAL A 225 -13.74 -12.92 -15.74
C VAL A 225 -14.98 -12.37 -15.08
N TYR A 226 -15.42 -11.21 -15.55
CA TYR A 226 -16.54 -10.47 -14.98
C TYR A 226 -17.70 -10.41 -15.97
N ASN A 227 -18.93 -10.37 -15.42
CA ASN A 227 -20.12 -10.11 -16.21
C ASN A 227 -20.29 -8.61 -16.51
N VAL A 228 -21.34 -8.27 -17.25
CA VAL A 228 -21.68 -6.88 -17.62
C VAL A 228 -21.97 -5.97 -16.40
N ASN A 229 -22.30 -6.56 -15.27
CA ASN A 229 -22.55 -5.86 -14.01
C ASN A 229 -21.31 -5.79 -13.11
N ASN A 230 -20.13 -6.12 -13.62
CA ASN A 230 -18.85 -6.17 -12.90
C ASN A 230 -18.81 -7.18 -11.74
N ASN A 231 -19.66 -8.21 -11.74
CA ASN A 231 -19.56 -9.31 -10.80
C ASN A 231 -18.56 -10.35 -11.32
N LEU A 232 -17.67 -10.84 -10.45
CA LEU A 232 -16.75 -11.93 -10.76
C LEU A 232 -17.54 -13.23 -10.96
N ILE A 233 -17.41 -13.82 -12.14
CA ILE A 233 -18.16 -15.02 -12.52
C ILE A 233 -17.30 -16.22 -12.79
N PHE A 234 -16.04 -16.03 -13.24
CA PHE A 234 -15.07 -17.11 -13.38
C PHE A 234 -13.71 -16.67 -12.84
N SER A 235 -13.02 -17.63 -12.24
CA SER A 235 -11.60 -17.48 -11.88
C SER A 235 -10.84 -18.76 -12.17
N GLN A 236 -9.54 -18.63 -12.48
CA GLN A 236 -8.68 -19.75 -12.77
C GLN A 236 -7.25 -19.48 -12.32
N ASN A 237 -6.72 -20.30 -11.45
CA ASN A 237 -5.30 -20.29 -11.10
C ASN A 237 -4.49 -21.24 -11.99
N GLY A 238 -3.16 -21.30 -11.80
CA GLY A 238 -2.27 -22.13 -12.61
C GLY A 238 -2.56 -23.62 -12.52
N GLU A 239 -2.96 -24.14 -11.38
CA GLU A 239 -3.26 -25.56 -11.18
C GLU A 239 -4.61 -25.94 -11.81
N GLU A 240 -5.60 -25.09 -11.70
CA GLU A 240 -6.90 -25.27 -12.36
C GLU A 240 -6.74 -25.23 -13.88
N ARG A 241 -5.86 -24.36 -14.39
CA ARG A 241 -5.54 -24.29 -15.83
C ARG A 241 -4.93 -25.59 -16.36
N LYS A 242 -4.01 -26.23 -15.60
CA LYS A 242 -3.46 -27.54 -15.98
C LYS A 242 -4.52 -28.64 -16.10
N ARG A 243 -5.59 -28.53 -15.31
CA ARG A 243 -6.72 -29.48 -15.35
C ARG A 243 -7.84 -29.06 -16.31
N GLY A 244 -7.72 -27.90 -16.95
CA GLY A 244 -8.77 -27.31 -17.81
C GLY A 244 -10.03 -26.91 -17.03
N GLU A 245 -9.87 -26.56 -15.75
CA GLU A 245 -10.95 -26.25 -14.84
C GLU A 245 -11.05 -24.74 -14.59
N TRP A 246 -12.27 -24.26 -14.40
CA TRP A 246 -12.59 -22.90 -13.94
C TRP A 246 -13.49 -22.98 -12.72
N LYS A 247 -13.21 -22.15 -11.71
CA LYS A 247 -14.19 -21.87 -10.68
C LYS A 247 -15.22 -20.89 -11.24
N PHE A 248 -16.50 -21.19 -11.00
CA PHE A 248 -17.56 -20.27 -11.38
C PHE A 248 -18.37 -19.83 -10.17
N SER A 249 -18.96 -18.65 -10.31
CA SER A 249 -19.84 -18.03 -9.32
C SER A 249 -20.98 -17.32 -10.07
N ILE A 250 -22.22 -17.73 -9.82
CA ILE A 250 -23.40 -17.13 -10.43
C ILE A 250 -24.10 -16.25 -9.40
N PRO A 251 -24.07 -14.91 -9.61
CA PRO A 251 -24.78 -13.98 -8.75
C PRO A 251 -26.26 -13.83 -9.15
N ASP A 252 -27.10 -13.47 -8.20
CA ASP A 252 -28.47 -13.02 -8.47
C ASP A 252 -28.49 -11.57 -9.02
N ALA A 253 -29.68 -11.03 -9.26
CA ALA A 253 -29.87 -9.66 -9.74
C ALA A 253 -29.32 -8.58 -8.78
N PHE A 254 -29.10 -8.92 -7.52
CA PHE A 254 -28.54 -8.04 -6.48
C PHE A 254 -27.03 -8.25 -6.28
N GLY A 255 -26.40 -9.12 -7.08
CA GLY A 255 -24.97 -9.42 -6.98
C GLY A 255 -24.61 -10.45 -5.89
N ARG A 256 -25.59 -11.10 -5.23
CA ARG A 256 -25.34 -12.12 -4.21
C ARG A 256 -25.12 -13.48 -4.88
N VAL A 257 -24.07 -14.19 -4.47
CA VAL A 257 -23.74 -15.51 -5.04
C VAL A 257 -24.83 -16.53 -4.69
N CYS A 258 -25.47 -17.07 -5.73
CA CYS A 258 -26.52 -18.10 -5.61
C CYS A 258 -25.96 -19.51 -5.86
N LEU A 259 -25.00 -19.64 -6.75
CA LEU A 259 -24.40 -20.92 -7.12
C LEU A 259 -22.90 -20.72 -7.36
N GLN A 260 -22.09 -21.65 -6.88
CA GLN A 260 -20.67 -21.70 -7.15
C GLN A 260 -20.20 -23.14 -7.33
N GLY A 261 -19.12 -23.34 -8.09
CA GLY A 261 -18.60 -24.66 -8.33
C GLY A 261 -17.39 -24.63 -9.25
N VAL A 262 -17.07 -25.78 -9.82
CA VAL A 262 -15.99 -25.96 -10.79
C VAL A 262 -16.58 -26.55 -12.07
N CYS A 263 -16.15 -26.02 -13.21
CA CYS A 263 -16.56 -26.51 -14.54
C CYS A 263 -15.36 -26.62 -15.46
N LYS A 264 -15.51 -27.45 -16.50
CA LYS A 264 -14.56 -27.57 -17.60
C LYS A 264 -15.12 -26.86 -18.82
N VAL A 265 -14.61 -25.68 -19.08
CA VAL A 265 -15.04 -24.84 -20.21
C VAL A 265 -13.81 -24.10 -20.76
N ALA A 266 -13.75 -23.93 -22.08
CA ALA A 266 -12.70 -23.14 -22.72
C ALA A 266 -13.13 -21.67 -22.70
N ILE A 267 -12.49 -20.88 -21.87
CA ILE A 267 -12.67 -19.41 -21.75
C ILE A 267 -11.34 -18.76 -22.08
N ASP A 268 -11.33 -17.78 -22.99
CA ASP A 268 -10.23 -16.86 -23.15
C ASP A 268 -10.49 -15.64 -22.25
N PRO A 269 -9.73 -15.42 -21.15
CA PRO A 269 -9.97 -14.31 -20.24
C PRO A 269 -9.72 -12.94 -20.89
N PHE A 270 -9.04 -12.88 -22.03
CA PHE A 270 -8.72 -11.68 -22.78
C PHE A 270 -9.73 -11.37 -23.92
N ASP A 271 -10.65 -12.30 -24.20
CA ASP A 271 -11.63 -12.15 -25.26
C ASP A 271 -13.07 -12.12 -24.71
N LYS A 272 -13.62 -10.91 -24.59
CA LYS A 272 -14.97 -10.66 -24.03
C LYS A 272 -16.15 -11.20 -24.85
N PRO A 273 -16.10 -11.43 -26.20
CA PRO A 273 -17.23 -11.96 -26.95
C PRO A 273 -17.73 -13.32 -26.46
N TYR A 274 -16.90 -14.11 -25.80
CA TYR A 274 -17.28 -15.43 -25.30
C TYR A 274 -18.21 -15.42 -24.08
N LEU A 275 -18.35 -14.29 -23.41
CA LEU A 275 -19.24 -14.20 -22.24
C LEU A 275 -20.72 -14.25 -22.63
N ASN A 276 -21.10 -13.69 -23.77
CA ASN A 276 -22.48 -13.63 -24.23
C ASN A 276 -23.10 -15.03 -24.53
N PRO A 277 -22.41 -15.96 -25.23
CA PRO A 277 -22.95 -17.31 -25.48
C PRO A 277 -23.05 -18.18 -24.21
N ILE A 278 -22.07 -18.05 -23.29
CA ILE A 278 -22.08 -18.80 -22.03
C ILE A 278 -23.25 -18.32 -21.16
N PHE A 279 -23.48 -17.01 -21.11
CA PHE A 279 -24.59 -16.43 -20.34
C PHE A 279 -25.95 -16.63 -20.98
N SER A 280 -26.07 -16.62 -22.32
CA SER A 280 -27.33 -16.95 -22.99
C SER A 280 -27.75 -18.41 -22.76
N GLY A 281 -26.79 -19.31 -22.56
CA GLY A 281 -27.03 -20.69 -22.14
C GLY A 281 -27.44 -20.82 -20.67
N LEU A 282 -26.89 -19.98 -19.80
CA LEU A 282 -27.18 -19.97 -18.35
C LEU A 282 -28.47 -19.21 -18.00
N SER A 283 -28.93 -18.25 -18.84
CA SER A 283 -30.20 -17.55 -18.63
C SER A 283 -31.39 -18.48 -18.66
N ASN A 284 -31.27 -19.67 -19.25
CA ASN A 284 -32.30 -20.73 -19.21
C ASN A 284 -32.34 -21.54 -17.90
N TRP A 285 -31.44 -21.25 -16.94
CA TRP A 285 -31.40 -21.89 -15.62
C TRP A 285 -32.09 -21.06 -14.52
N TYR A 286 -32.51 -19.82 -14.84
CA TYR A 286 -33.30 -18.96 -13.97
C TYR A 286 -34.78 -19.06 -14.35
N VAL A 287 -35.39 -20.21 -14.13
CA VAL A 287 -36.88 -20.38 -14.11
C VAL A 287 -37.28 -20.94 -12.77
#